data_793216e34ef8406a6bfc734e915d540b
#
_entry.id   793216e34ef8406a6bfc734e915d540b
#
_cell.length_a   1.000
_cell.length_b   1.000
_cell.length_c   1.000
_cell.angle_alpha   90.00
_cell.angle_beta   90.00
_cell.angle_gamma   90.00
#
_symmetry.space_group_name_H-M   'P 1'
#
loop_
_entity.id
_entity.type
_entity.pdbx_description
1 polymer ?
#
loop_
_entity_poly.entity_id
_entity_poly.type
_entity_poly.pdbx_seq_one_letter_code
_entity_poly.pdbx_strand_id
1 'polypeptide(L)'
;ALTGLMGRWQKLQEKPALVCDTGHNKGGIQYIVEQLSAQKYRRLHIVMGMVNDKDISGVLAMLPKEATYYFTKASVNRALSETEVQRLAGEAGLKGNTYPCVADALQAAKETAEAEDFIFVGGSTFIVADLLKFLSDSF
;
A
#
# COMPACT_ATOMS: atom_id res chain seq x y z
N ALA A 1 11.47 21.22 3.00
CA ALA A 1 10.10 21.08 3.49
C ALA A 1 9.65 19.63 3.54
N LEU A 2 10.37 18.76 2.88
CA LEU A 2 9.93 17.37 2.77
C LEU A 2 10.68 16.43 3.69
N THR A 3 11.73 16.87 4.32
CA THR A 3 12.64 15.99 5.04
C THR A 3 11.97 15.18 6.15
N GLY A 4 11.18 15.82 7.00
CA GLY A 4 10.50 15.14 8.09
C GLY A 4 9.20 14.45 7.71
N LEU A 5 8.70 14.69 6.50
CA LEU A 5 7.37 14.23 6.07
C LEU A 5 7.41 13.33 4.85
N MET A 6 8.59 13.02 4.33
CA MET A 6 8.71 12.15 3.16
C MET A 6 8.13 10.78 3.50
N GLY A 7 7.23 10.27 2.64
CA GLY A 7 6.55 9.02 2.86
C GLY A 7 5.32 9.10 3.75
N ARG A 8 4.93 10.30 4.22
CA ARG A 8 3.72 10.49 5.02
C ARG A 8 2.67 11.17 4.15
N TRP A 9 1.66 10.41 3.74
CA TRP A 9 0.60 10.85 2.83
C TRP A 9 1.18 11.64 1.65
N GLN A 10 2.14 11.05 0.99
CA GLN A 10 2.89 11.71 -0.08
C GLN A 10 2.25 11.41 -1.42
N LYS A 11 1.79 12.45 -2.11
CA LYS A 11 1.18 12.31 -3.43
C LYS A 11 2.28 12.31 -4.49
N LEU A 12 2.32 11.25 -5.29
CA LEU A 12 3.36 11.03 -6.28
C LEU A 12 2.86 11.20 -7.71
N GLN A 13 1.54 11.13 -7.92
CA GLN A 13 0.93 11.24 -9.24
C GLN A 13 -0.51 11.74 -9.09
N GLU A 14 -0.98 12.50 -10.10
CA GLU A 14 -2.30 13.12 -10.05
C GLU A 14 -3.43 12.25 -10.60
N LYS A 15 -3.22 11.58 -11.74
CA LYS A 15 -4.27 10.78 -12.39
C LYS A 15 -3.69 9.52 -13.03
N PRO A 16 -4.08 8.32 -12.59
CA PRO A 16 -4.79 8.14 -11.32
C PRO A 16 -3.94 8.64 -10.17
N ALA A 17 -4.60 9.10 -9.11
CA ALA A 17 -3.87 9.57 -7.93
C ALA A 17 -3.02 8.42 -7.38
N LEU A 18 -1.78 8.73 -7.03
CA LEU A 18 -0.87 7.76 -6.41
C LEU A 18 -0.32 8.39 -5.14
N VAL A 19 -0.62 7.78 -4.01
CA VAL A 19 -0.22 8.27 -2.69
C VAL A 19 0.43 7.14 -1.92
N CYS A 20 1.48 7.45 -1.16
CA CYS A 20 2.10 6.49 -0.26
C CYS A 20 2.15 7.03 1.16
N ASP A 21 2.23 6.12 2.13
CA ASP A 21 2.37 6.47 3.54
C ASP A 21 3.07 5.34 4.28
N THR A 22 3.98 5.68 5.18
CA THR A 22 4.79 4.73 5.93
C THR A 22 4.08 4.15 7.16
N GLY A 23 2.84 4.56 7.44
CA GLY A 23 2.09 4.07 8.59
C GLY A 23 1.96 2.56 8.58
N HIS A 24 2.18 1.92 9.72
CA HIS A 24 2.20 0.47 9.82
C HIS A 24 1.57 -0.07 11.10
N ASN A 25 1.39 0.75 12.12
CA ASN A 25 0.68 0.35 13.34
C ASN A 25 -0.75 0.87 13.30
N LYS A 26 -1.54 0.52 14.33
CA LYS A 26 -2.96 0.90 14.35
C LYS A 26 -3.19 2.40 14.20
N GLY A 27 -2.39 3.23 14.89
CA GLY A 27 -2.53 4.68 14.79
C GLY A 27 -2.23 5.21 13.39
N GLY A 28 -1.15 4.72 12.77
CA GLY A 28 -0.80 5.10 11.41
C GLY A 28 -1.83 4.64 10.40
N ILE A 29 -2.35 3.42 10.56
CA ILE A 29 -3.36 2.87 9.66
C ILE A 29 -4.69 3.61 9.84
N GLN A 30 -5.05 3.97 11.08
CA GLN A 30 -6.25 4.76 11.33
C GLN A 30 -6.20 6.09 10.56
N TYR A 31 -5.07 6.77 10.60
CA TYR A 31 -4.86 8.01 9.85
C TYR A 31 -5.03 7.77 8.34
N ILE A 32 -4.41 6.72 7.81
CA ILE A 32 -4.49 6.38 6.39
C ILE A 32 -5.94 6.12 5.97
N VAL A 33 -6.67 5.34 6.75
CA VAL A 33 -8.06 5.01 6.45
C VAL A 33 -8.92 6.27 6.44
N GLU A 34 -8.69 7.18 7.39
CA GLU A 34 -9.40 8.46 7.44
C GLU A 34 -9.10 9.30 6.20
N GLN A 35 -7.84 9.35 5.78
CA GLN A 35 -7.45 10.10 4.59
C GLN A 35 -8.07 9.50 3.33
N LEU A 36 -8.07 8.18 3.21
CA LEU A 36 -8.68 7.50 2.07
C LEU A 36 -10.19 7.78 1.99
N SER A 37 -10.86 7.80 3.14
CA SER A 37 -12.30 8.09 3.20
C SER A 37 -12.64 9.49 2.74
N ALA A 38 -11.70 10.43 2.87
CA ALA A 38 -11.91 11.82 2.48
C ALA A 38 -11.66 12.08 1.00
N GLN A 39 -11.11 11.11 0.28
CA GLN A 39 -10.81 11.28 -1.15
C GLN A 39 -12.00 10.90 -2.01
N LYS A 40 -12.06 11.49 -3.21
CA LYS A 40 -13.06 11.13 -4.21
C LYS A 40 -12.38 10.30 -5.29
N TYR A 41 -12.93 9.12 -5.56
CA TYR A 41 -12.37 8.24 -6.59
C TYR A 41 -13.44 7.27 -7.07
N ARG A 42 -13.20 6.67 -8.24
CA ARG A 42 -14.08 5.65 -8.80
C ARG A 42 -13.81 4.31 -8.11
N ARG A 43 -12.57 3.87 -8.11
CA ARG A 43 -12.13 2.62 -7.46
C ARG A 43 -10.84 2.83 -6.72
N LEU A 44 -10.67 2.09 -5.63
CA LEU A 44 -9.47 2.15 -4.80
C LEU A 44 -8.61 0.91 -5.07
N HIS A 45 -7.33 1.14 -5.31
CA HIS A 45 -6.33 0.09 -5.47
C HIS A 45 -5.29 0.25 -4.37
N ILE A 46 -4.98 -0.82 -3.65
CA ILE A 46 -4.03 -0.77 -2.55
C ILE A 46 -2.90 -1.77 -2.80
N VAL A 47 -1.70 -1.23 -2.99
CA VAL A 47 -0.46 -2.00 -3.06
C VAL A 47 0.11 -2.06 -1.65
N MET A 48 0.21 -3.26 -1.08
CA MET A 48 0.66 -3.36 0.29
C MET A 48 1.50 -4.60 0.54
N GLY A 49 2.40 -4.46 1.50
CA GLY A 49 3.13 -5.55 2.11
C GLY A 49 3.33 -5.22 3.58
N MET A 50 3.73 -6.21 4.36
CA MET A 50 3.86 -6.05 5.80
C MET A 50 5.15 -6.68 6.28
N VAL A 51 5.63 -6.22 7.42
CA VAL A 51 6.69 -6.89 8.16
C VAL A 51 6.04 -7.72 9.26
N ASN A 52 6.78 -8.69 9.78
CA ASN A 52 6.30 -9.49 10.88
C ASN A 52 6.18 -8.62 12.13
N ASP A 53 4.95 -8.44 12.62
CA ASP A 53 4.64 -7.57 13.73
C ASP A 53 3.58 -8.24 14.62
N LYS A 54 3.40 -7.69 15.83
CA LYS A 54 2.54 -8.29 16.85
C LYS A 54 1.05 -8.21 16.51
N ASP A 55 0.63 -7.22 15.74
CA ASP A 55 -0.80 -6.93 15.58
C ASP A 55 -1.23 -6.85 14.13
N ILE A 56 -0.74 -7.79 13.34
CA ILE A 56 -1.07 -7.84 11.90
C ILE A 56 -2.57 -7.96 11.68
N SER A 57 -3.23 -8.86 12.41
CA SER A 57 -4.67 -9.08 12.24
C SER A 57 -5.49 -7.84 12.57
N GLY A 58 -5.11 -7.13 13.64
CA GLY A 58 -5.80 -5.89 14.02
C GLY A 58 -5.65 -4.80 12.96
N VAL A 59 -4.46 -4.66 12.39
CA VAL A 59 -4.21 -3.69 11.34
C VAL A 59 -5.01 -4.04 10.07
N LEU A 60 -4.99 -5.30 9.67
CA LEU A 60 -5.71 -5.73 8.47
C LEU A 60 -7.22 -5.54 8.61
N ALA A 61 -7.75 -5.72 9.81
CA ALA A 61 -9.17 -5.53 10.07
C ALA A 61 -9.62 -4.08 9.88
N MET A 62 -8.70 -3.12 9.97
CA MET A 62 -9.00 -1.69 9.82
C MET A 62 -9.05 -1.23 8.36
N LEU A 63 -8.47 -2.00 7.45
CA LEU A 63 -8.32 -1.58 6.06
C LEU A 63 -9.62 -1.70 5.27
N PRO A 64 -9.80 -0.87 4.23
CA PRO A 64 -11.05 -0.89 3.44
C PRO A 64 -11.24 -2.24 2.74
N LYS A 65 -12.44 -2.80 2.85
CA LYS A 65 -12.78 -4.05 2.18
C LYS A 65 -13.17 -3.84 0.72
N GLU A 66 -13.66 -2.64 0.40
CA GLU A 66 -14.07 -2.31 -0.98
C GLU A 66 -12.91 -1.70 -1.75
N ALA A 67 -11.87 -2.51 -1.96
CA ALA A 67 -10.68 -2.11 -2.69
C ALA A 67 -10.10 -3.33 -3.38
N THR A 68 -9.33 -3.10 -4.43
CA THR A 68 -8.55 -4.15 -5.07
C THR A 68 -7.15 -4.13 -4.48
N TYR A 69 -6.72 -5.25 -3.93
CA TYR A 69 -5.42 -5.34 -3.27
C TYR A 69 -4.38 -5.99 -4.17
N TYR A 70 -3.15 -5.51 -4.05
CA TYR A 70 -1.97 -6.01 -4.75
C TYR A 70 -0.94 -6.32 -3.66
N PHE A 71 -0.94 -7.57 -3.18
CA PHE A 71 -0.10 -7.97 -2.06
C PHE A 71 1.31 -8.24 -2.52
N THR A 72 2.29 -7.66 -1.85
CA THR A 72 3.67 -7.78 -2.25
C THR A 72 4.59 -7.87 -1.04
N LYS A 73 5.88 -7.88 -1.30
CA LYS A 73 6.90 -8.05 -0.28
C LYS A 73 8.00 -7.01 -0.49
N ALA A 74 8.37 -6.32 0.57
CA ALA A 74 9.51 -5.42 0.55
C ALA A 74 10.82 -6.22 0.48
N SER A 75 11.88 -5.58 0.00
CA SER A 75 13.17 -6.23 -0.22
C SER A 75 14.03 -6.29 1.05
N VAL A 76 13.41 -6.66 2.19
CA VAL A 76 14.11 -6.79 3.47
C VAL A 76 13.76 -8.14 4.09
N ASN A 77 14.67 -8.67 4.91
CA ASN A 77 14.50 -10.00 5.49
C ASN A 77 13.31 -10.13 6.43
N ARG A 78 12.93 -9.04 7.12
CA ARG A 78 11.79 -9.09 8.05
C ARG A 78 10.44 -9.00 7.35
N ALA A 79 10.41 -8.81 6.04
CA ALA A 79 9.14 -8.72 5.32
C ALA A 79 8.44 -10.07 5.33
N LEU A 80 7.12 -10.06 5.53
CA LEU A 80 6.30 -11.23 5.31
C LEU A 80 6.23 -11.51 3.82
N SER A 81 6.19 -12.79 3.45
CA SER A 81 6.00 -13.15 2.05
C SER A 81 4.65 -12.62 1.56
N GLU A 82 4.56 -12.34 0.27
CA GLU A 82 3.32 -11.84 -0.33
C GLU A 82 2.19 -12.86 -0.19
N THR A 83 2.51 -14.15 -0.20
CA THR A 83 1.48 -15.19 -0.03
C THR A 83 0.96 -15.23 1.39
N GLU A 84 1.82 -15.00 2.39
CA GLU A 84 1.37 -14.94 3.78
C GLU A 84 0.52 -13.69 4.03
N VAL A 85 0.92 -12.54 3.45
CA VAL A 85 0.11 -11.33 3.54
C VAL A 85 -1.27 -11.57 2.91
N GLN A 86 -1.32 -12.21 1.75
CA GLN A 86 -2.59 -12.52 1.09
C GLN A 86 -3.46 -13.42 1.96
N ARG A 87 -2.87 -14.43 2.60
CA ARG A 87 -3.61 -15.34 3.47
C ARG A 87 -4.22 -14.62 4.66
N LEU A 88 -3.42 -13.82 5.35
CA LEU A 88 -3.87 -13.07 6.52
C LEU A 88 -4.91 -12.02 6.13
N ALA A 89 -4.70 -11.34 5.01
CA ALA A 89 -5.64 -10.35 4.49
C ALA A 89 -6.96 -10.99 4.13
N GLY A 90 -6.93 -12.19 3.56
CA GLY A 90 -8.14 -12.95 3.22
C GLY A 90 -8.99 -13.24 4.44
N GLU A 91 -8.36 -13.51 5.59
CA GLU A 91 -9.09 -13.70 6.84
C GLU A 91 -9.81 -12.43 7.29
N ALA A 92 -9.30 -11.27 6.90
CA ALA A 92 -9.92 -9.98 7.20
C ALA A 92 -10.89 -9.51 6.10
N GLY A 93 -11.10 -10.32 5.06
CA GLY A 93 -12.00 -9.98 3.97
C GLY A 93 -11.41 -9.12 2.88
N LEU A 94 -10.08 -9.00 2.83
CA LEU A 94 -9.38 -8.23 1.79
C LEU A 94 -8.99 -9.17 0.65
N LYS A 95 -9.23 -8.75 -0.59
CA LYS A 95 -9.06 -9.61 -1.75
C LYS A 95 -8.10 -9.02 -2.77
N GLY A 96 -7.20 -9.83 -3.28
CA GLY A 96 -6.26 -9.42 -4.31
C GLY A 96 -5.26 -10.50 -4.64
N ASN A 97 -4.41 -10.22 -5.63
CA ASN A 97 -3.38 -11.12 -6.09
C ASN A 97 -2.03 -10.80 -5.43
N THR A 98 -1.06 -11.69 -5.63
CA THR A 98 0.28 -11.52 -5.09
C THR A 98 1.27 -11.17 -6.19
N TYR A 99 2.31 -10.41 -5.81
CA TYR A 99 3.37 -9.96 -6.72
C TYR A 99 4.71 -10.05 -6.00
N PRO A 100 5.78 -10.43 -6.68
CA PRO A 100 7.06 -10.72 -6.00
C PRO A 100 7.78 -9.48 -5.47
N CYS A 101 7.46 -8.30 -5.97
CA CYS A 101 8.10 -7.06 -5.52
C CYS A 101 7.17 -5.88 -5.71
N VAL A 102 7.54 -4.75 -5.09
CA VAL A 102 6.74 -3.52 -5.15
C VAL A 102 6.59 -3.03 -6.58
N ALA A 103 7.65 -3.10 -7.38
CA ALA A 103 7.60 -2.64 -8.77
C ALA A 103 6.54 -3.39 -9.56
N ASP A 104 6.48 -4.72 -9.43
CA ASP A 104 5.50 -5.54 -10.16
C ASP A 104 4.09 -5.26 -9.68
N ALA A 105 3.90 -5.11 -8.37
CA ALA A 105 2.58 -4.82 -7.81
C ALA A 105 2.09 -3.45 -8.28
N LEU A 106 2.96 -2.45 -8.26
CA LEU A 106 2.60 -1.11 -8.72
C LEU A 106 2.27 -1.11 -10.21
N GLN A 107 3.04 -1.82 -11.01
CA GLN A 107 2.79 -1.93 -12.45
C GLN A 107 1.41 -2.53 -12.70
N ALA A 108 1.06 -3.60 -11.99
CA ALA A 108 -0.26 -4.23 -12.12
C ALA A 108 -1.38 -3.26 -11.73
N ALA A 109 -1.19 -2.51 -10.65
CA ALA A 109 -2.17 -1.52 -10.22
C ALA A 109 -2.36 -0.42 -11.27
N LYS A 110 -1.27 0.07 -11.84
CA LYS A 110 -1.33 1.11 -12.87
C LYS A 110 -2.00 0.62 -14.15
N GLU A 111 -1.77 -0.64 -14.52
CA GLU A 111 -2.39 -1.22 -15.71
C GLU A 111 -3.90 -1.40 -15.54
N THR A 112 -4.35 -1.63 -14.32
CA THR A 112 -5.76 -1.86 -14.01
C THR A 112 -6.50 -0.55 -13.74
N ALA A 113 -5.83 0.43 -13.13
CA ALA A 113 -6.47 1.66 -12.70
C ALA A 113 -6.81 2.58 -13.88
N GLU A 114 -7.95 3.25 -13.77
CA GLU A 114 -8.34 4.28 -14.72
C GLU A 114 -8.05 5.66 -14.12
N ALA A 115 -8.19 6.71 -14.93
CA ALA A 115 -7.76 8.07 -14.54
C ALA A 115 -8.43 8.56 -13.25
N GLU A 116 -9.69 8.15 -13.00
CA GLU A 116 -10.42 8.58 -11.81
C GLU A 116 -10.30 7.62 -10.64
N ASP A 117 -9.42 6.62 -10.74
CA ASP A 117 -9.14 5.69 -9.66
C ASP A 117 -8.06 6.27 -8.73
N PHE A 118 -7.90 5.62 -7.59
CA PHE A 118 -6.92 6.03 -6.57
C PHE A 118 -6.03 4.82 -6.25
N ILE A 119 -4.72 5.02 -6.27
CA ILE A 119 -3.75 3.98 -5.91
C ILE A 119 -3.04 4.41 -4.62
N PHE A 120 -3.13 3.57 -3.61
CA PHE A 120 -2.42 3.77 -2.35
C PHE A 120 -1.34 2.69 -2.20
N VAL A 121 -0.16 3.09 -1.76
CA VAL A 121 0.96 2.17 -1.51
C VAL A 121 1.41 2.32 -0.06
N GLY A 122 1.44 1.22 0.69
CA GLY A 122 1.83 1.30 2.08
C GLY A 122 1.85 -0.05 2.78
N GLY A 123 1.67 -0.01 4.10
CA GLY A 123 1.68 -1.18 4.97
C GLY A 123 2.97 -1.33 5.73
N SER A 124 4.06 -0.76 5.26
CA SER A 124 5.31 -0.70 6.02
C SER A 124 6.21 0.39 5.45
N THR A 125 7.14 0.86 6.28
CA THR A 125 8.17 1.80 5.86
C THR A 125 9.00 1.24 4.69
N PHE A 126 9.25 -0.07 4.71
CA PHE A 126 10.11 -0.71 3.70
C PHE A 126 9.41 -0.79 2.33
N ILE A 127 8.10 -0.95 2.30
CA ILE A 127 7.34 -0.91 1.06
C ILE A 127 7.47 0.47 0.41
N VAL A 128 7.32 1.52 1.20
CA VAL A 128 7.44 2.89 0.70
C VAL A 128 8.87 3.17 0.24
N ALA A 129 9.87 2.68 0.97
CA ALA A 129 11.27 2.84 0.57
C ALA A 129 11.53 2.19 -0.79
N ASP A 130 11.03 0.97 -1.01
CA ASP A 130 11.18 0.30 -2.30
C ASP A 130 10.46 1.05 -3.41
N LEU A 131 9.27 1.58 -3.13
CA LEU A 131 8.51 2.38 -4.10
C LEU A 131 9.30 3.62 -4.53
N LEU A 132 9.80 4.38 -3.57
CA LEU A 132 10.51 5.62 -3.85
C LEU A 132 11.81 5.36 -4.60
N LYS A 133 12.50 4.27 -4.27
CA LYS A 133 13.69 3.86 -4.99
C LYS A 133 13.35 3.48 -6.43
N PHE A 134 12.30 2.70 -6.63
CA PHE A 134 11.88 2.30 -7.97
C PHE A 134 11.55 3.51 -8.83
N LEU A 135 10.81 4.47 -8.28
CA LEU A 135 10.45 5.69 -9.02
C LEU A 135 11.68 6.55 -9.32
N SER A 136 12.62 6.64 -8.40
CA SER A 136 13.86 7.36 -8.59
C SER A 136 14.71 6.72 -9.69
N ASP A 137 14.80 5.39 -9.70
CA ASP A 137 15.58 4.65 -10.69
C ASP A 137 14.97 4.71 -12.09
N SER A 138 13.71 5.13 -12.20
CA SER A 138 13.00 5.20 -13.48
C SER A 138 13.24 6.51 -14.25
N PHE A 139 13.97 7.45 -13.66
CA PHE A 139 14.25 8.75 -14.29
C PHE A 139 15.65 8.85 -14.88
#